data_60126a9814de1d3b4b7f650ea882b554
#
_entry.id   60126a9814de1d3b4b7f650ea882b554
#
_cell.length_a   1.000
_cell.length_b   1.000
_cell.length_c   1.000
_cell.angle_alpha   90.00
_cell.angle_beta   90.00
_cell.angle_gamma   90.00
#
_symmetry.space_group_name_H-M   'P 1'
#
loop_
_entity.id
_entity.type
_entity.pdbx_description
1 polymer ?
#
loop_
_entity_poly.entity_id
_entity_poly.type
_entity_poly.pdbx_seq_one_letter_code
_entity_poly.pdbx_strand_id
1 'polypeptide(L)'
;VNLINEKEAFSRRLAQLLNNAGIGIASPTHVAREFNRRYLGKPVSTQAVRKWLNGEAIPSSDKIRALAKWLKASPHGLHYGEDEKSVGMLGIEEERSRYGESAIATLPEDFQRLTPQHKTMVCEIVHALLRLEKQ
;
A
#
# COMPACT_ATOMS: atom_id res chain seq x y z
N VAL A 1 -21.68 5.47 -11.50
CA VAL A 1 -21.04 4.54 -11.55
C VAL A 1 -19.61 4.56 -12.05
N ASN A 2 -18.89 3.85 -11.51
CA ASN A 2 -17.59 3.76 -11.64
C ASN A 2 -17.00 3.16 -12.75
N LEU A 3 -17.21 3.85 -13.75
CA LEU A 3 -16.58 3.52 -14.94
C LEU A 3 -15.26 4.23 -15.08
N ILE A 4 -14.76 4.71 -14.00
CA ILE A 4 -13.38 5.05 -14.05
C ILE A 4 -12.67 3.76 -14.29
N ASN A 5 -12.19 3.66 -15.46
CA ASN A 5 -11.45 2.56 -15.90
C ASN A 5 -10.35 2.32 -14.88
N GLU A 6 -10.30 1.12 -14.34
CA GLU A 6 -9.26 0.73 -13.40
C GLU A 6 -7.88 0.98 -13.97
N LYS A 7 -7.76 0.86 -15.28
CA LYS A 7 -6.51 1.12 -16.00
C LYS A 7 -6.09 2.57 -15.92
N GLU A 8 -7.05 3.49 -16.04
CA GLU A 8 -6.76 4.92 -15.91
C GLU A 8 -6.39 5.29 -14.48
N ALA A 9 -7.10 4.73 -13.51
CA ALA A 9 -6.80 4.96 -12.12
C ALA A 9 -5.39 4.44 -11.77
N PHE A 10 -5.05 3.27 -12.28
CA PHE A 10 -3.71 2.70 -12.12
C PHE A 10 -2.66 3.63 -12.74
N SER A 11 -2.90 4.14 -13.94
CA SER A 11 -1.94 5.00 -14.62
C SER A 11 -1.66 6.29 -13.83
N ARG A 12 -2.69 6.85 -13.22
CA ARG A 12 -2.53 8.05 -12.38
C ARG A 12 -1.70 7.76 -11.13
N ARG A 13 -1.96 6.65 -10.48
CA ARG A 13 -1.20 6.24 -9.30
C ARG A 13 0.26 5.98 -9.64
N LEU A 14 0.49 5.28 -10.75
CA LEU A 14 1.85 4.98 -11.20
C LEU A 14 2.60 6.27 -11.55
N ALA A 15 1.96 7.17 -12.28
CA ALA A 15 2.57 8.45 -12.64
C ALA A 15 2.94 9.26 -11.40
N GLN A 16 2.06 9.28 -10.41
CA GLN A 16 2.32 10.01 -9.17
C GLN A 16 3.50 9.41 -8.40
N LEU A 17 3.58 8.09 -8.32
CA LEU A 17 4.69 7.42 -7.65
C LEU A 17 6.02 7.66 -8.37
N LEU A 18 6.00 7.64 -9.70
CA LEU A 18 7.20 7.91 -10.50
C LEU A 18 7.66 9.35 -10.30
N ASN A 19 6.73 10.31 -10.32
CA ASN A 19 7.05 11.71 -10.07
C ASN A 19 7.62 11.92 -8.68
N ASN A 20 7.04 11.26 -7.67
CA ASN A 20 7.52 11.35 -6.30
C ASN A 20 8.92 10.75 -6.15
N ALA A 21 9.26 9.78 -6.98
CA ALA A 21 10.59 9.17 -7.00
C ALA A 21 11.59 9.95 -7.85
N GLY A 22 11.17 11.06 -8.45
CA GLY A 22 12.03 11.87 -9.30
C GLY A 22 12.22 11.31 -10.70
N ILE A 23 11.35 10.40 -11.14
CA ILE A 23 11.46 9.78 -12.45
C ILE A 23 10.43 10.40 -13.38
N GLY A 24 10.88 10.98 -14.48
CA GLY A 24 9.99 11.63 -15.41
C GLY A 24 9.13 10.63 -16.19
N ILE A 25 7.84 10.90 -16.24
CA ILE A 25 6.89 10.05 -17.00
C ILE A 25 6.88 10.40 -18.48
N ALA A 26 7.56 11.47 -18.87
CA ALA A 26 7.64 11.88 -20.28
C ALA A 26 8.47 10.90 -21.12
N SER A 27 9.26 10.05 -20.51
CA SER A 27 10.09 9.07 -21.21
C SER A 27 9.75 7.64 -20.78
N PRO A 28 8.81 6.98 -21.46
CA PRO A 28 8.53 5.57 -21.17
C PRO A 28 9.74 4.65 -21.32
N THR A 29 10.66 5.01 -22.23
CA THR A 29 11.90 4.27 -22.43
C THR A 29 12.76 4.28 -21.15
N HIS A 30 12.85 5.44 -20.52
CA HIS A 30 13.63 5.58 -19.28
C HIS A 30 12.97 4.78 -18.15
N VAL A 31 11.66 4.86 -18.03
CA VAL A 31 10.91 4.11 -17.03
C VAL A 31 11.10 2.60 -17.23
N ALA A 32 11.00 2.13 -18.47
CA ALA A 32 11.21 0.71 -18.81
C ALA A 32 12.63 0.27 -18.44
N ARG A 33 13.62 1.10 -18.74
CA ARG A 33 15.02 0.79 -18.42
C ARG A 33 15.22 0.66 -16.91
N GLU A 34 14.71 1.60 -16.15
CA GLU A 34 14.84 1.59 -14.70
C GLU A 34 14.07 0.43 -14.05
N PHE A 35 12.91 0.09 -14.58
CA PHE A 35 12.14 -1.06 -14.13
C PHE A 35 12.90 -2.36 -14.42
N ASN A 36 13.40 -2.51 -15.64
CA ASN A 36 14.09 -3.74 -16.05
C ASN A 36 15.38 -3.98 -15.27
N ARG A 37 16.02 -2.94 -14.81
CA ARG A 37 17.21 -3.08 -13.97
C ARG A 37 16.91 -3.74 -12.63
N ARG A 38 15.67 -3.62 -12.17
CA ARG A 38 15.26 -4.11 -10.86
C ARG A 38 14.41 -5.38 -10.93
N TYR A 39 13.80 -5.62 -12.08
CA TYR A 39 12.89 -6.75 -12.25
C TYR A 39 13.68 -7.98 -12.72
N LEU A 40 13.55 -9.07 -11.97
CA LEU A 40 14.29 -10.28 -12.26
C LEU A 40 13.64 -11.15 -13.34
N GLY A 41 12.43 -10.85 -13.71
CA GLY A 41 11.74 -11.59 -14.77
C GLY A 41 12.08 -11.09 -16.16
N LYS A 42 11.29 -11.51 -17.12
CA LYS A 42 11.48 -11.11 -18.52
C LYS A 42 11.34 -9.60 -18.67
N PRO A 43 12.28 -8.92 -19.32
CA PRO A 43 12.21 -7.47 -19.46
C PRO A 43 10.95 -7.01 -20.17
N VAL A 44 10.41 -5.87 -19.74
CA VAL A 44 9.25 -5.26 -20.39
C VAL A 44 9.71 -4.32 -21.49
N SER A 45 8.85 -4.16 -22.51
CA SER A 45 9.12 -3.24 -23.61
C SER A 45 8.72 -1.82 -23.23
N THR A 46 9.29 -0.84 -23.93
CA THR A 46 8.88 0.55 -23.80
C THR A 46 7.40 0.70 -24.12
N GLN A 47 6.89 -0.06 -25.08
CA GLN A 47 5.50 0.00 -25.46
C GLN A 47 4.57 -0.49 -24.35
N ALA A 48 4.97 -1.54 -23.61
CA ALA A 48 4.21 -2.00 -22.46
C ALA A 48 4.12 -0.92 -21.40
N VAL A 49 5.23 -0.26 -21.10
CA VAL A 49 5.27 0.82 -20.12
C VAL A 49 4.40 1.99 -20.58
N ARG A 50 4.45 2.32 -21.87
CA ARG A 50 3.62 3.38 -22.42
C ARG A 50 2.15 3.09 -22.22
N LYS A 51 1.73 1.83 -22.41
CA LYS A 51 0.34 1.43 -22.17
C LYS A 51 -0.04 1.58 -20.69
N TRP A 52 0.86 1.25 -19.79
CA TRP A 52 0.62 1.44 -18.35
C TRP A 52 0.41 2.92 -18.02
N LEU A 53 1.23 3.79 -18.59
CA LEU A 53 1.18 5.23 -18.32
C LEU A 53 -0.01 5.91 -18.99
N ASN A 54 -0.51 5.35 -20.10
CA ASN A 54 -1.63 5.90 -20.83
C ASN A 54 -2.99 5.35 -20.38
N GLY A 55 -3.01 4.45 -19.42
CA GLY A 55 -4.26 3.86 -18.95
C GLY A 55 -4.85 2.84 -19.90
N GLU A 56 -4.01 2.18 -20.69
CA GLU A 56 -4.45 1.17 -21.65
C GLU A 56 -4.28 -0.25 -21.16
N ALA A 57 -3.41 -0.46 -20.19
CA ALA A 57 -3.14 -1.80 -19.65
C ALA A 57 -2.68 -1.72 -18.21
N ILE A 58 -2.93 -2.79 -17.46
CA ILE A 58 -2.42 -2.97 -16.11
C ILE A 58 -1.39 -4.11 -16.16
N PRO A 59 -0.22 -3.95 -15.54
CA PRO A 59 0.77 -5.02 -15.51
C PRO A 59 0.29 -6.24 -14.73
N SER A 60 0.93 -7.37 -14.95
CA SER A 60 0.65 -8.59 -14.18
C SER A 60 1.02 -8.41 -12.70
N SER A 61 0.53 -9.30 -11.85
CA SER A 61 0.73 -9.20 -10.40
C SER A 61 2.20 -9.15 -9.99
N ASP A 62 3.05 -9.94 -10.63
CA ASP A 62 4.48 -9.96 -10.34
C ASP A 62 5.15 -8.64 -10.71
N LYS A 63 4.72 -8.02 -11.81
CA LYS A 63 5.24 -6.71 -12.21
C LYS A 63 4.74 -5.60 -11.29
N ILE A 64 3.50 -5.70 -10.84
CA ILE A 64 2.96 -4.75 -9.86
C ILE A 64 3.75 -4.82 -8.56
N ARG A 65 4.08 -6.02 -8.09
CA ARG A 65 4.90 -6.18 -6.89
C ARG A 65 6.30 -5.57 -7.08
N ALA A 66 6.88 -5.75 -8.26
CA ALA A 66 8.19 -5.15 -8.55
C ALA A 66 8.13 -3.63 -8.59
N LEU A 67 7.08 -3.07 -9.21
CA LEU A 67 6.86 -1.62 -9.23
C LEU A 67 6.67 -1.07 -7.82
N ALA A 68 5.87 -1.75 -7.02
CA ALA A 68 5.59 -1.32 -5.64
C ALA A 68 6.85 -1.33 -4.79
N LYS A 69 7.67 -2.36 -4.92
CA LYS A 69 8.93 -2.45 -4.20
C LYS A 69 9.89 -1.34 -4.61
N TRP A 70 9.98 -1.08 -5.90
CA TRP A 70 10.83 -0.03 -6.44
C TRP A 70 10.38 1.35 -5.96
N LEU A 71 9.09 1.62 -6.05
CA LEU A 71 8.53 2.94 -5.76
C LEU A 71 8.07 3.10 -4.30
N LYS A 72 8.35 2.09 -3.47
CA LYS A 72 8.03 2.09 -2.04
C LYS A 72 6.54 2.27 -1.77
N ALA A 73 5.74 1.52 -2.48
CA ALA A 73 4.29 1.54 -2.35
C ALA A 73 3.76 0.15 -1.98
N SER A 74 2.51 0.09 -1.56
CA SER A 74 1.82 -1.17 -1.35
C SER A 74 1.41 -1.74 -2.71
N PRO A 75 1.65 -3.03 -3.01
CA PRO A 75 1.18 -3.62 -4.26
C PRO A 75 -0.35 -3.52 -4.42
N HIS A 76 -1.09 -3.73 -3.35
CA HIS A 76 -2.54 -3.59 -3.38
C HIS A 76 -2.95 -2.13 -3.61
N GLY A 77 -2.30 -1.20 -2.93
CA GLY A 77 -2.57 0.22 -3.10
C GLY A 77 -2.28 0.69 -4.52
N LEU A 78 -1.20 0.19 -5.12
CA LEU A 78 -0.88 0.52 -6.52
C LEU A 78 -1.91 -0.04 -7.49
N HIS A 79 -2.34 -1.29 -7.30
CA HIS A 79 -3.25 -1.95 -8.21
C HIS A 79 -4.70 -1.43 -8.08
N TYR A 80 -5.19 -1.32 -6.84
CA TYR A 80 -6.60 -1.02 -6.57
C TYR A 80 -6.86 0.36 -5.99
N GLY A 81 -5.83 1.02 -5.54
CA GLY A 81 -5.95 2.31 -4.88
C GLY A 81 -6.22 2.18 -3.38
N GLU A 82 -5.95 3.25 -2.67
CA GLU A 82 -6.24 3.31 -1.25
C GLU A 82 -7.45 4.22 -1.07
N ASP A 83 -8.63 3.65 -0.95
CA ASP A 83 -9.79 4.39 -0.51
C ASP A 83 -9.95 4.19 1.00
N GLU A 84 -10.82 4.96 1.62
CA GLU A 84 -11.02 4.89 3.06
C GLU A 84 -11.41 3.51 3.56
N LYS A 85 -12.14 2.76 2.75
CA LYS A 85 -12.56 1.40 3.11
C LYS A 85 -11.41 0.41 2.97
N SER A 86 -10.59 0.57 1.95
CA SER A 86 -9.43 -0.28 1.76
C SER A 86 -8.38 -0.02 2.83
N VAL A 87 -8.21 1.23 3.23
CA VAL A 87 -7.31 1.59 4.33
C VAL A 87 -7.78 0.94 5.63
N GLY A 88 -9.09 0.86 5.86
CA GLY A 88 -9.63 0.21 7.06
C GLY A 88 -9.33 -1.28 7.12
N MET A 89 -9.38 -1.99 5.99
CA MET A 89 -9.13 -3.43 5.95
C MET A 89 -7.65 -3.77 5.83
N LEU A 90 -6.91 -2.99 5.06
CA LEU A 90 -5.48 -3.20 4.92
C LEU A 90 -4.70 -2.60 6.07
N GLY A 91 -5.25 -1.60 6.72
CA GLY A 91 -4.68 -0.98 7.90
C GLY A 91 -4.40 -2.00 9.00
N ILE A 92 -5.17 -3.09 9.06
CA ILE A 92 -4.93 -4.13 10.04
C ILE A 92 -3.58 -4.83 9.82
N GLU A 93 -3.21 -5.14 8.59
CA GLU A 93 -1.93 -5.78 8.32
C GLU A 93 -0.75 -4.82 8.34
N GLU A 94 -0.91 -3.61 7.82
CA GLU A 94 0.11 -2.59 7.93
C GLU A 94 0.28 -2.14 9.37
N GLU A 95 -0.80 -2.05 10.12
CA GLU A 95 -0.74 -1.76 11.54
C GLU A 95 -0.03 -2.86 12.31
N ARG A 96 -0.21 -4.12 11.92
CA ARG A 96 0.54 -5.20 12.54
C ARG A 96 2.04 -5.07 12.33
N SER A 97 2.47 -4.60 11.16
CA SER A 97 3.89 -4.39 10.92
C SER A 97 4.41 -3.12 11.58
N ARG A 98 3.51 -2.20 11.92
CA ARG A 98 3.84 -1.00 12.67
C ARG A 98 3.69 -1.19 14.17
N TYR A 99 3.07 -2.31 14.61
CA TYR A 99 2.90 -2.62 15.99
C TYR A 99 4.23 -3.03 16.62
N GLY A 100 5.24 -2.28 16.37
CA GLY A 100 6.45 -2.29 17.13
C GLY A 100 6.40 -1.15 18.11
N GLU A 101 6.86 0.02 17.72
CA GLU A 101 7.06 1.10 18.65
C GLU A 101 6.04 2.23 18.62
N SER A 102 5.63 2.65 17.44
CA SER A 102 4.79 3.84 17.34
C SER A 102 3.31 3.61 17.70
N ALA A 103 2.80 2.39 17.48
CA ALA A 103 1.42 2.09 17.84
C ALA A 103 1.22 2.01 19.35
N ILE A 104 2.21 1.51 20.09
CA ILE A 104 2.17 1.45 21.54
C ILE A 104 2.20 2.85 22.13
N ALA A 105 2.96 3.76 21.52
CA ALA A 105 3.06 5.14 22.01
C ALA A 105 1.73 5.91 21.88
N THR A 106 0.90 5.57 20.88
CA THR A 106 -0.37 6.25 20.67
C THR A 106 -1.55 5.54 21.35
N LEU A 107 -1.33 4.35 21.89
CA LEU A 107 -2.38 3.54 22.50
C LEU A 107 -3.15 4.26 23.62
N PRO A 108 -2.52 5.04 24.53
CA PRO A 108 -3.28 5.76 25.54
C PRO A 108 -4.26 6.76 24.97
N GLU A 109 -3.90 7.44 23.89
CA GLU A 109 -4.79 8.39 23.23
C GLU A 109 -5.95 7.68 22.54
N ASP A 110 -5.66 6.60 21.85
CA ASP A 110 -6.66 5.80 21.17
C ASP A 110 -7.64 5.18 22.18
N PHE A 111 -7.12 4.75 23.32
CA PHE A 111 -7.95 4.21 24.39
C PHE A 111 -8.95 5.24 24.90
N GLN A 112 -8.52 6.50 25.01
CA GLN A 112 -9.42 7.58 25.48
C GLN A 112 -10.55 7.89 24.50
N ARG A 113 -10.37 7.53 23.24
CA ARG A 113 -11.42 7.73 22.22
C ARG A 113 -12.51 6.67 22.26
N LEU A 114 -12.29 5.59 22.98
CA LEU A 114 -13.26 4.52 23.09
C LEU A 114 -14.43 4.91 23.98
N THR A 115 -15.60 4.31 23.71
CA THR A 115 -16.76 4.47 24.60
C THR A 115 -16.44 3.82 25.95
N PRO A 116 -17.11 4.22 27.07
CA PRO A 116 -16.86 3.59 28.36
C PRO A 116 -17.03 2.07 28.34
N GLN A 117 -17.99 1.57 27.58
CA GLN A 117 -18.21 0.13 27.45
C GLN A 117 -17.01 -0.57 26.81
N HIS A 118 -16.48 0.00 25.77
CA HIS A 118 -15.30 -0.56 25.09
C HIS A 118 -14.04 -0.44 25.95
N LYS A 119 -13.91 0.63 26.71
CA LYS A 119 -12.81 0.79 27.66
C LYS A 119 -12.81 -0.34 28.68
N THR A 120 -13.97 -0.69 29.21
CA THR A 120 -14.11 -1.78 30.16
C THR A 120 -13.69 -3.11 29.53
N MET A 121 -14.10 -3.37 28.29
CA MET A 121 -13.72 -4.59 27.58
C MET A 121 -12.21 -4.69 27.39
N VAL A 122 -11.56 -3.59 27.01
CA VAL A 122 -10.11 -3.55 26.83
C VAL A 122 -9.40 -3.83 28.18
N CYS A 123 -9.86 -3.21 29.25
CA CYS A 123 -9.30 -3.43 30.58
C CYS A 123 -9.42 -4.89 31.01
N GLU A 124 -10.54 -5.52 30.74
CA GLU A 124 -10.74 -6.94 31.06
C GLU A 124 -9.76 -7.84 30.30
N ILE A 125 -9.55 -7.54 29.01
CA ILE A 125 -8.59 -8.27 28.18
C ILE A 125 -7.16 -8.11 28.72
N VAL A 126 -6.77 -6.88 29.05
CA VAL A 126 -5.44 -6.61 29.61
C VAL A 126 -5.25 -7.37 30.93
N HIS A 127 -6.24 -7.33 31.81
CA HIS A 127 -6.16 -8.04 33.08
C HIS A 127 -6.05 -9.55 32.90
N ALA A 128 -6.79 -10.10 31.94
CA ALA A 128 -6.72 -11.53 31.61
C ALA A 128 -5.33 -11.93 31.11
N LEU A 129 -4.74 -11.12 30.24
CA LEU A 129 -3.40 -11.37 29.72
C LEU A 129 -2.34 -11.27 30.82
N LEU A 130 -2.46 -10.30 31.71
CA LEU A 130 -1.53 -10.16 32.83
C LEU A 130 -1.59 -11.35 33.77
N ARG A 131 -2.79 -11.92 33.99
CA ARG A 131 -2.94 -13.13 34.80
C ARG A 131 -2.25 -14.32 34.16
N LEU A 132 -2.29 -14.42 32.82
CA LEU A 132 -1.61 -15.49 32.11
C LEU A 132 -0.09 -15.37 32.22
N GLU A 133 0.43 -14.16 32.22
CA GLU A 133 1.86 -13.94 32.33
C GLU A 133 2.42 -14.26 33.72
N LYS A 134 1.58 -14.22 34.76
CA LYS A 134 2.02 -14.52 36.10
C LYS A 134 2.08 -16.03 36.38
N GLN A 135 1.67 -16.85 35.47
CA GLN A 135 1.81 -18.28 35.58
C GLN A 135 3.10 -18.73 34.90
#